data_1fccaabfc4dea6874587966b56891541
#
_entry.id   1fccaabfc4dea6874587966b56891541
#
_cell.length_a   1.000
_cell.length_b   1.000
_cell.length_c   1.000
_cell.angle_alpha   90.00
_cell.angle_beta   90.00
_cell.angle_gamma   90.00
#
_symmetry.space_group_name_H-M   'P 1'
#
loop_
_entity.id
_entity.type
_entity.pdbx_description
1 polymer ?
#
loop_
_entity_poly.entity_id
_entity_poly.type
_entity_poly.pdbx_seq_one_letter_code
_entity_poly.pdbx_strand_id
1 'polypeptide(L)'
;MIVLASDHAGFPLKEEIKKFFNKENIIAIDVGCYSREQLDDYPDFAKAGNAKVLEDPRNVGIFICGTGIGMSIVANRNPKIRAALCMNETFASLARRHNDANVLCLAGRFTSPRKAIKIIKVFLTTDFEGGRHARRIKKY
;
A
#
# COMPACT_ATOMS: atom_id res chain seq x y z
N MET A 1 -6.24 -8.45 7.09
CA MET A 1 -5.46 -7.54 7.96
C MET A 1 -4.74 -6.53 7.09
N ILE A 2 -4.53 -5.28 7.58
CA ILE A 2 -3.79 -4.24 6.86
C ILE A 2 -2.33 -4.24 7.34
N VAL A 3 -1.39 -4.15 6.39
CA VAL A 3 0.05 -4.06 6.66
C VAL A 3 0.55 -2.68 6.23
N LEU A 4 1.09 -1.91 7.15
CA LEU A 4 1.70 -0.61 6.89
C LEU A 4 3.21 -0.76 6.80
N ALA A 5 3.83 -0.19 5.77
CA ALA A 5 5.27 -0.10 5.61
C ALA A 5 5.66 1.28 5.10
N SER A 6 6.72 1.87 5.62
CA SER A 6 7.30 3.09 5.05
C SER A 6 8.80 3.15 5.26
N ASP A 7 9.48 3.96 4.45
CA ASP A 7 10.80 4.50 4.78
C ASP A 7 10.67 5.79 5.61
N HIS A 8 11.80 6.43 5.94
CA HIS A 8 11.83 7.71 6.65
C HIS A 8 11.05 8.83 5.94
N ALA A 9 11.00 8.82 4.60
CA ALA A 9 10.28 9.84 3.82
C ALA A 9 8.76 9.62 3.82
N GLY A 10 8.31 8.36 3.92
CA GLY A 10 6.91 7.98 4.05
C GLY A 10 6.40 8.01 5.50
N PHE A 11 7.30 8.00 6.48
CA PHE A 11 6.97 7.90 7.91
C PHE A 11 5.95 8.95 8.40
N PRO A 12 6.07 10.26 8.06
CA PRO A 12 5.10 11.24 8.52
C PRO A 12 3.67 10.92 8.06
N LEU A 13 3.50 10.52 6.80
CA LEU A 13 2.19 10.15 6.27
C LEU A 13 1.67 8.85 6.90
N LYS A 14 2.55 7.86 7.14
CA LYS A 14 2.18 6.63 7.83
C LYS A 14 1.63 6.90 9.23
N GLU A 15 2.24 7.78 10.00
CA GLU A 15 1.76 8.13 11.34
C GLU A 15 0.38 8.81 11.31
N GLU A 16 0.11 9.68 10.33
CA GLU A 16 -1.23 10.25 10.15
C GLU A 16 -2.28 9.18 9.78
N ILE A 17 -1.91 8.23 8.95
CA ILE A 17 -2.78 7.07 8.62
C ILE A 17 -3.04 6.22 9.86
N LYS A 18 -2.03 5.96 10.70
CA LYS A 18 -2.20 5.22 11.96
C LYS A 18 -3.15 5.93 12.93
N LYS A 19 -3.06 7.26 13.04
CA LYS A 19 -4.01 8.05 13.83
C LYS A 19 -5.45 7.87 13.34
N PHE A 20 -5.64 7.91 12.03
CA PHE A 20 -6.95 7.66 11.41
C PHE A 20 -7.43 6.23 11.70
N PHE A 21 -6.59 5.21 11.54
CA PHE A 21 -6.94 3.82 11.81
C PHE A 21 -7.33 3.61 13.28
N ASN A 22 -6.58 4.18 14.21
CA ASN A 22 -6.90 4.11 15.64
C ASN A 22 -8.27 4.75 15.94
N LYS A 23 -8.58 5.90 15.35
CA LYS A 23 -9.88 6.58 15.50
C LYS A 23 -11.05 5.74 14.98
N GLU A 24 -10.85 5.03 13.89
CA GLU A 24 -11.87 4.19 13.25
C GLU A 24 -11.86 2.73 13.76
N ASN A 25 -11.04 2.40 14.75
CA ASN A 25 -10.84 1.05 15.27
C ASN A 25 -10.40 0.03 14.20
N ILE A 26 -9.60 0.49 13.23
CA ILE A 26 -9.04 -0.36 12.16
C ILE A 26 -7.72 -0.94 12.64
N ILE A 27 -7.61 -2.27 12.64
CA ILE A 27 -6.40 -2.98 13.04
C ILE A 27 -5.43 -3.04 11.86
N ALA A 28 -4.19 -2.57 12.10
CA ALA A 28 -3.10 -2.65 11.14
C ALA A 28 -1.80 -3.07 11.84
N ILE A 29 -0.95 -3.81 11.11
CA ILE A 29 0.43 -4.11 11.54
C ILE A 29 1.37 -3.13 10.87
N ASP A 30 2.22 -2.48 11.67
CA ASP A 30 3.28 -1.60 11.20
C ASP A 30 4.61 -2.38 11.17
N VAL A 31 5.21 -2.51 9.98
CA VAL A 31 6.49 -3.21 9.77
C VAL A 31 7.68 -2.25 9.51
N GLY A 32 7.54 -1.00 9.86
CA GLY A 32 8.60 0.02 9.82
C GLY A 32 8.31 1.13 8.81
N CYS A 33 9.12 2.20 8.66
CA CYS A 33 10.16 2.65 9.59
C CYS A 33 9.53 3.28 10.85
N TYR A 34 10.29 3.39 11.94
CA TYR A 34 9.77 3.88 13.22
C TYR A 34 10.31 5.26 13.62
N SER A 35 11.15 5.85 12.78
CA SER A 35 11.74 7.18 13.03
C SER A 35 11.93 7.92 11.70
N ARG A 36 11.71 9.24 11.74
CA ARG A 36 11.99 10.12 10.61
C ARG A 36 13.47 10.48 10.51
N GLU A 37 14.19 10.40 11.60
CA GLU A 37 15.58 10.89 11.71
C GLU A 37 16.60 9.87 11.21
N GLN A 38 16.23 8.60 11.16
CA GLN A 38 17.09 7.53 10.67
C GLN A 38 17.00 7.46 9.16
N LEU A 39 18.13 7.67 8.48
CA LEU A 39 18.24 7.37 7.05
C LEU A 39 18.16 5.85 6.87
N ASP A 40 17.25 5.42 6.02
CA ASP A 40 16.96 4.03 5.76
C ASP A 40 16.64 3.81 4.28
N ASP A 41 16.61 2.56 3.88
CA ASP A 41 16.37 2.15 2.51
C ASP A 41 14.96 1.54 2.36
N TYR A 42 14.10 2.19 1.56
CA TYR A 42 12.73 1.74 1.30
C TYR A 42 12.60 0.27 0.85
N PRO A 43 13.58 -0.33 0.12
CA PRO A 43 13.46 -1.74 -0.29
C PRO A 43 13.34 -2.72 0.86
N ASP A 44 13.95 -2.45 2.00
CA ASP A 44 13.91 -3.34 3.16
C ASP A 44 12.49 -3.38 3.74
N PHE A 45 11.83 -2.23 3.83
CA PHE A 45 10.44 -2.16 4.30
C PHE A 45 9.44 -2.71 3.28
N ALA A 46 9.69 -2.54 1.97
CA ALA A 46 8.87 -3.17 0.94
C ALA A 46 8.94 -4.69 1.01
N LYS A 47 10.13 -5.27 1.23
CA LYS A 47 10.30 -6.72 1.41
C LYS A 47 9.63 -7.23 2.69
N ALA A 48 9.83 -6.53 3.81
CA ALA A 48 9.17 -6.86 5.08
C ALA A 48 7.64 -6.80 4.96
N GLY A 49 7.13 -5.75 4.30
CA GLY A 49 5.71 -5.60 4.02
C GLY A 49 5.16 -6.72 3.13
N ASN A 50 5.88 -7.07 2.05
CA ASN A 50 5.50 -8.19 1.18
C ASN A 50 5.40 -9.50 1.94
N ALA A 51 6.41 -9.83 2.77
CA ALA A 51 6.41 -11.04 3.58
C ALA A 51 5.15 -11.10 4.46
N LYS A 52 4.78 -9.99 5.08
CA LYS A 52 3.62 -9.92 5.96
C LYS A 52 2.29 -9.96 5.20
N VAL A 53 2.19 -9.33 4.04
CA VAL A 53 1.00 -9.41 3.17
C VAL A 53 0.77 -10.85 2.71
N LEU A 54 1.82 -11.60 2.41
CA LEU A 54 1.74 -12.96 1.88
C LEU A 54 1.42 -14.05 2.92
N GLU A 55 1.38 -13.72 4.22
CA GLU A 55 0.97 -14.67 5.27
C GLU A 55 -0.51 -15.09 5.15
N ASP A 56 -1.36 -14.23 4.60
CA ASP A 56 -2.79 -14.53 4.38
C ASP A 56 -3.26 -13.82 3.10
N PRO A 57 -3.96 -14.48 2.18
CA PRO A 57 -4.45 -13.89 0.93
C PRO A 57 -5.44 -12.73 1.14
N ARG A 58 -6.02 -12.58 2.32
CA ARG A 58 -6.90 -11.46 2.68
C ARG A 58 -6.14 -10.24 3.18
N ASN A 59 -4.83 -10.35 3.38
CA ASN A 59 -4.02 -9.22 3.80
C ASN A 59 -3.84 -8.22 2.65
N VAL A 60 -3.79 -6.93 3.02
CA VAL A 60 -3.60 -5.81 2.10
C VAL A 60 -2.46 -4.94 2.60
N GLY A 61 -1.53 -4.59 1.72
CA GLY A 61 -0.43 -3.68 2.03
C GLY A 61 -0.76 -2.22 1.73
N ILE A 62 -0.23 -1.31 2.55
CA ILE A 62 -0.16 0.13 2.27
C ILE A 62 1.29 0.54 2.49
N PHE A 63 2.02 0.75 1.38
CA PHE A 63 3.46 1.02 1.38
C PHE A 63 3.72 2.46 0.96
N ILE A 64 4.58 3.15 1.70
CA ILE A 64 4.77 4.59 1.55
C ILE A 64 6.26 4.90 1.52
N CYS A 65 6.72 5.59 0.47
CA CYS A 65 8.03 6.25 0.46
C CYS A 65 7.87 7.68 -0.06
N GLY A 66 8.94 8.38 -0.33
CA GLY A 66 8.87 9.76 -0.79
C GLY A 66 7.92 9.96 -1.99
N THR A 67 8.02 9.12 -3.00
CA THR A 67 7.21 9.17 -4.24
C THR A 67 6.26 7.98 -4.42
N GLY A 68 6.40 6.91 -3.62
CA GLY A 68 5.71 5.64 -3.79
C GLY A 68 6.25 4.78 -4.95
N ILE A 69 7.06 5.36 -5.84
CA ILE A 69 7.57 4.68 -7.04
C ILE A 69 8.48 3.50 -6.64
N GLY A 70 9.49 3.77 -5.81
CA GLY A 70 10.44 2.74 -5.39
C GLY A 70 9.78 1.60 -4.63
N MET A 71 8.85 1.90 -3.72
CA MET A 71 8.04 0.89 -3.02
C MET A 71 7.26 0.01 -4.00
N SER A 72 6.63 0.60 -5.03
CA SER A 72 5.86 -0.17 -6.02
C SER A 72 6.76 -1.07 -6.87
N ILE A 73 7.94 -0.59 -7.28
CA ILE A 73 8.92 -1.37 -8.05
C ILE A 73 9.39 -2.58 -7.26
N VAL A 74 9.82 -2.38 -6.00
CA VAL A 74 10.33 -3.46 -5.16
C VAL A 74 9.23 -4.44 -4.79
N ALA A 75 8.06 -3.96 -4.40
CA ALA A 75 6.93 -4.82 -4.04
C ALA A 75 6.58 -5.76 -5.19
N ASN A 76 6.50 -5.27 -6.43
CA ASN A 76 6.18 -6.05 -7.62
C ASN A 76 7.29 -7.03 -8.09
N ARG A 77 8.46 -7.07 -7.43
CA ARG A 77 9.44 -8.14 -7.69
C ARG A 77 8.98 -9.51 -7.19
N ASN A 78 8.02 -9.53 -6.30
CA ASN A 78 7.38 -10.78 -5.88
C ASN A 78 6.16 -11.05 -6.78
N PRO A 79 6.09 -12.19 -7.50
CA PRO A 79 5.01 -12.48 -8.46
C PRO A 79 3.62 -12.60 -7.82
N LYS A 80 3.52 -12.76 -6.50
CA LYS A 80 2.25 -12.81 -5.77
C LYS A 80 1.77 -11.43 -5.30
N ILE A 81 2.59 -10.40 -5.48
CA ILE A 81 2.25 -9.01 -5.14
C ILE A 81 1.86 -8.26 -6.40
N ARG A 82 0.75 -7.58 -6.32
CA ARG A 82 0.26 -6.63 -7.33
C ARG A 82 0.15 -5.27 -6.66
N ALA A 83 1.27 -4.55 -6.66
CA ALA A 83 1.39 -3.24 -6.04
C ALA A 83 1.05 -2.13 -7.04
N ALA A 84 0.14 -1.25 -6.66
CA ALA A 84 -0.31 -0.13 -7.49
C ALA A 84 0.02 1.21 -6.81
N LEU A 85 0.78 2.06 -7.50
CA LEU A 85 0.96 3.46 -7.12
C LEU A 85 -0.30 4.25 -7.51
N CYS A 86 -1.02 4.73 -6.50
CA CYS A 86 -2.28 5.46 -6.72
C CYS A 86 -2.17 6.90 -6.21
N MET A 87 -2.37 7.85 -7.12
CA MET A 87 -2.31 9.28 -6.82
C MET A 87 -3.69 9.90 -6.55
N ASN A 88 -4.77 9.14 -6.76
CA ASN A 88 -6.15 9.56 -6.51
C ASN A 88 -7.07 8.35 -6.33
N GLU A 89 -8.32 8.62 -5.94
CA GLU A 89 -9.34 7.62 -5.66
C GLU A 89 -9.72 6.78 -6.90
N THR A 90 -9.71 7.40 -8.08
CA THR A 90 -10.02 6.69 -9.34
C THR A 90 -9.00 5.60 -9.62
N PHE A 91 -7.70 5.90 -9.49
CA PHE A 91 -6.64 4.91 -9.68
C PHE A 91 -6.71 3.79 -8.63
N ALA A 92 -7.02 4.12 -7.38
CA ALA A 92 -7.21 3.12 -6.33
C ALA A 92 -8.36 2.16 -6.64
N SER A 93 -9.50 2.69 -7.08
CA SER A 93 -10.64 1.87 -7.51
C SER A 93 -10.27 0.97 -8.70
N LEU A 94 -9.64 1.52 -9.74
CA LEU A 94 -9.25 0.75 -10.91
C LEU A 94 -8.19 -0.31 -10.61
N ALA A 95 -7.23 -0.03 -9.74
CA ALA A 95 -6.23 -1.00 -9.29
C ALA A 95 -6.87 -2.23 -8.63
N ARG A 96 -7.91 -2.02 -7.83
CA ARG A 96 -8.69 -3.12 -7.24
C ARG A 96 -9.55 -3.83 -8.28
N ARG A 97 -10.39 -3.08 -8.97
CA ARG A 97 -11.38 -3.63 -9.92
C ARG A 97 -10.74 -4.42 -11.06
N HIS A 98 -9.63 -3.91 -11.62
CA HIS A 98 -9.03 -4.46 -12.83
C HIS A 98 -7.81 -5.34 -12.57
N ASN A 99 -7.02 -5.05 -11.53
CA ASN A 99 -5.75 -5.73 -11.29
C ASN A 99 -5.74 -6.56 -10.01
N ASP A 100 -6.84 -6.55 -9.25
CA ASP A 100 -6.89 -7.18 -7.91
C ASP A 100 -5.63 -6.84 -7.10
N ALA A 101 -5.25 -5.55 -7.11
CA ALA A 101 -4.05 -5.10 -6.43
C ALA A 101 -4.16 -5.38 -4.93
N ASN A 102 -3.18 -6.08 -4.36
CA ASN A 102 -3.12 -6.39 -2.94
C ASN A 102 -2.19 -5.46 -2.15
N VAL A 103 -1.50 -4.56 -2.84
CA VAL A 103 -0.68 -3.52 -2.22
C VAL A 103 -0.97 -2.16 -2.87
N LEU A 104 -1.30 -1.18 -2.03
CA LEU A 104 -1.40 0.23 -2.38
C LEU A 104 -0.08 0.92 -2.08
N CYS A 105 0.52 1.60 -3.06
CA CYS A 105 1.67 2.47 -2.83
C CYS A 105 1.26 3.94 -2.86
N LEU A 106 1.77 4.72 -1.91
CA LEU A 106 1.48 6.15 -1.75
C LEU A 106 2.75 7.01 -1.77
N ALA A 107 2.62 8.21 -2.34
CA ALA A 107 3.67 9.21 -2.39
C ALA A 107 3.64 10.10 -1.13
N GLY A 108 4.44 9.80 -0.13
CA GLY A 108 4.41 10.45 1.18
C GLY A 108 4.71 11.96 1.14
N ARG A 109 5.53 12.40 0.18
CA ARG A 109 5.86 13.83 0.00
C ARG A 109 4.84 14.60 -0.84
N PHE A 110 3.96 13.91 -1.58
CA PHE A 110 3.06 14.51 -2.57
C PHE A 110 1.57 14.24 -2.29
N THR A 111 1.27 13.53 -1.21
CA THR A 111 -0.11 13.17 -0.86
C THR A 111 -0.44 13.71 0.54
N SER A 112 -1.40 14.61 0.63
CA SER A 112 -1.87 15.08 1.94
C SER A 112 -2.55 13.95 2.72
N PRO A 113 -2.54 13.96 4.06
CA PRO A 113 -3.20 12.95 4.88
C PRO A 113 -4.66 12.74 4.53
N ARG A 114 -5.41 13.83 4.31
CA ARG A 114 -6.81 13.79 3.91
C ARG A 114 -7.02 13.06 2.58
N LYS A 115 -6.15 13.30 1.60
CA LYS A 115 -6.19 12.64 0.30
C LYS A 115 -5.82 11.17 0.41
N ALA A 116 -4.76 10.85 1.16
CA ALA A 116 -4.34 9.47 1.41
C ALA A 116 -5.45 8.63 2.04
N ILE A 117 -6.14 9.17 3.05
CA ILE A 117 -7.27 8.48 3.69
C ILE A 117 -8.40 8.19 2.70
N LYS A 118 -8.73 9.11 1.78
CA LYS A 118 -9.73 8.87 0.74
C LYS A 118 -9.31 7.76 -0.22
N ILE A 119 -8.06 7.79 -0.68
CA ILE A 119 -7.48 6.75 -1.54
C ILE A 119 -7.54 5.39 -0.85
N ILE A 120 -7.12 5.33 0.41
CA ILE A 120 -7.12 4.10 1.22
C ILE A 120 -8.54 3.56 1.38
N LYS A 121 -9.52 4.40 1.74
CA LYS A 121 -10.91 3.97 1.88
C LYS A 121 -11.42 3.31 0.60
N VAL A 122 -11.22 3.96 -0.54
CA VAL A 122 -11.62 3.39 -1.84
C VAL A 122 -10.91 2.08 -2.12
N PHE A 123 -9.60 2.01 -1.89
CA PHE A 123 -8.82 0.79 -2.12
C PHE A 123 -9.32 -0.37 -1.25
N LEU A 124 -9.62 -0.14 0.02
CA LEU A 124 -10.04 -1.18 0.96
C LEU A 124 -11.49 -1.66 0.75
N THR A 125 -12.34 -0.84 0.13
CA THR A 125 -13.77 -1.15 -0.05
C THR A 125 -14.16 -1.52 -1.47
N THR A 126 -13.20 -1.55 -2.40
CA THR A 126 -13.47 -1.89 -3.81
C THR A 126 -13.15 -3.35 -4.09
N ASP A 127 -14.10 -4.08 -4.62
CA ASP A 127 -13.96 -5.47 -4.99
C ASP A 127 -13.34 -5.66 -6.38
N PHE A 128 -12.78 -6.84 -6.63
CA PHE A 128 -12.28 -7.24 -7.94
C PHE A 128 -13.43 -7.63 -8.87
N GLU A 129 -13.42 -7.11 -10.10
CA GLU A 129 -14.48 -7.38 -11.10
C GLU A 129 -14.39 -8.77 -11.74
N GLY A 130 -13.23 -9.43 -11.70
CA GLY A 130 -13.06 -10.73 -12.35
C GLY A 130 -13.14 -10.68 -13.88
N GLY A 131 -13.81 -11.63 -14.50
CA GLY A 131 -14.05 -11.69 -15.94
C GLY A 131 -12.78 -11.59 -16.79
N ARG A 132 -12.76 -10.64 -17.75
CA ARG A 132 -11.58 -10.39 -18.61
C ARG A 132 -10.33 -10.01 -17.82
N HIS A 133 -10.50 -9.37 -16.66
CA HIS A 133 -9.38 -8.95 -15.81
C HIS A 133 -8.71 -10.15 -15.14
N ALA A 134 -9.47 -11.14 -14.66
CA ALA A 134 -8.94 -12.38 -14.10
C ALA A 134 -8.08 -13.14 -15.12
N ARG A 135 -8.52 -13.21 -16.40
CA ARG A 135 -7.74 -13.82 -17.47
C ARG A 135 -6.41 -13.10 -17.70
N ARG A 136 -6.38 -11.76 -17.57
CA ARG A 136 -5.15 -10.96 -17.76
C ARG A 136 -4.18 -11.14 -16.59
N ILE A 137 -4.68 -11.13 -15.36
CA ILE A 137 -3.86 -11.32 -14.15
C ILE A 137 -3.13 -12.67 -14.17
N LYS A 138 -3.77 -13.73 -14.70
CA LYS A 138 -3.13 -15.06 -14.84
C LYS A 138 -1.94 -15.10 -15.78
N LYS A 139 -1.62 -14.02 -16.47
CA LYS A 139 -0.48 -13.91 -17.41
C LYS A 139 0.70 -13.14 -16.82
N TYR A 140 0.61 -12.72 -15.58
CA TYR A 140 1.68 -12.04 -14.86
C TYR A 140 2.76 -13.02 -14.42
#